data_624a0ce0fbc06b9c4e4246b814f96943
#
_entry.id   624a0ce0fbc06b9c4e4246b814f96943
#
_cell.length_a   1.000
_cell.length_b   1.000
_cell.length_c   1.000
_cell.angle_alpha   90.00
_cell.angle_beta   90.00
_cell.angle_gamma   90.00
#
_symmetry.space_group_name_H-M   'P 1'
#
loop_
_entity.id
_entity.type
_entity.pdbx_description
1 polymer ?
#
loop_
_entity_poly.entity_id
_entity_poly.type
_entity_poly.pdbx_seq_one_letter_code
_entity_poly.pdbx_strand_id
1 'polypeptide(L)'
;MLRIDRDSVRSKSAAESAFESVHEGGVDIVVGTQMIAKGHDFKRVSLVVVLNADAQLMSPDVRAEERLYATLMQVAGRAGRAERAGRVMIQTRYPNHPVYADMKTQNYEQFAERLLQEREDAVSPPFCRQALLTAQAKTLDRALGFLRRAKIKAEALAASDVFIYEPVPMPLMRLKDRERGQLLVESRSRARLHAFLVAWSAAMSAADPRDAGTDWTIEVDPADI
;
A
#
# COMPACT_ATOMS: atom_id res chain seq x y z
N MET A 1 -20.81 19.69 13.03
CA MET A 1 -20.07 18.57 12.44
C MET A 1 -19.67 18.93 11.02
N LEU A 2 -18.42 18.70 10.64
CA LEU A 2 -17.86 18.96 9.31
C LEU A 2 -17.25 17.69 8.73
N ARG A 3 -17.55 17.38 7.46
CA ARG A 3 -16.95 16.26 6.73
C ARG A 3 -15.92 16.79 5.74
N ILE A 4 -14.70 16.26 5.79
CA ILE A 4 -13.58 16.62 4.91
C ILE A 4 -13.04 15.34 4.27
N ASP A 5 -13.41 15.09 3.01
CA ASP A 5 -12.88 14.01 2.20
C ASP A 5 -12.69 14.46 0.75
N ARG A 6 -12.16 13.57 -0.09
CA ARG A 6 -11.84 13.87 -1.49
C ARG A 6 -13.07 14.28 -2.31
N ASP A 7 -14.26 13.81 -1.91
CA ASP A 7 -15.50 14.09 -2.63
C ASP A 7 -16.16 15.38 -2.14
N SER A 8 -16.03 15.69 -0.83
CA SER A 8 -16.60 16.91 -0.22
C SER A 8 -15.76 18.15 -0.49
N VAL A 9 -14.45 17.98 -0.75
CA VAL A 9 -13.50 19.08 -0.96
C VAL A 9 -12.85 18.96 -2.35
N ARG A 10 -13.58 19.43 -3.36
CA ARG A 10 -13.16 19.36 -4.77
C ARG A 10 -12.21 20.47 -5.21
N SER A 11 -12.07 21.55 -4.44
CA SER A 11 -11.18 22.67 -4.73
C SER A 11 -10.29 23.01 -3.55
N LYS A 12 -9.12 23.60 -3.83
CA LYS A 12 -8.19 24.05 -2.79
C LYS A 12 -8.82 25.12 -1.90
N SER A 13 -9.59 26.04 -2.46
CA SER A 13 -10.30 27.08 -1.70
C SER A 13 -11.39 26.53 -0.77
N ALA A 14 -12.11 25.50 -1.19
CA ALA A 14 -13.09 24.84 -0.32
C ALA A 14 -12.41 24.10 0.85
N ALA A 15 -11.21 23.53 0.62
CA ALA A 15 -10.40 22.96 1.70
C ALA A 15 -9.97 24.02 2.70
N GLU A 16 -9.40 25.11 2.23
CA GLU A 16 -8.93 26.23 3.07
C GLU A 16 -10.07 26.78 3.94
N SER A 17 -11.23 27.08 3.36
CA SER A 17 -12.40 27.57 4.10
C SER A 17 -12.92 26.56 5.14
N ALA A 18 -12.93 25.25 4.81
CA ALA A 18 -13.30 24.21 5.76
C ALA A 18 -12.35 24.15 6.96
N PHE A 19 -11.05 24.28 6.71
CA PHE A 19 -10.04 24.29 7.77
C PHE A 19 -10.09 25.57 8.62
N GLU A 20 -10.34 26.73 8.03
CA GLU A 20 -10.54 28.00 8.76
C GLU A 20 -11.70 27.87 9.75
N SER A 21 -12.85 27.33 9.33
CA SER A 21 -14.00 27.09 10.21
C SER A 21 -13.69 26.21 11.42
N VAL A 22 -12.79 25.23 11.24
CA VAL A 22 -12.32 24.37 12.35
C VAL A 22 -11.39 25.13 13.28
N HIS A 23 -10.49 25.96 12.74
CA HIS A 23 -9.57 26.78 13.53
C HIS A 23 -10.27 27.83 14.38
N GLU A 24 -11.31 28.46 13.86
CA GLU A 24 -12.14 29.44 14.56
C GLU A 24 -13.01 28.82 15.64
N GLY A 25 -13.11 27.50 15.70
CA GLY A 25 -13.90 26.77 16.69
C GLY A 25 -15.40 26.72 16.39
N GLY A 26 -15.77 26.97 15.13
CA GLY A 26 -17.16 26.85 14.65
C GLY A 26 -17.63 25.40 14.47
N VAL A 27 -16.73 24.42 14.70
CA VAL A 27 -17.00 23.00 14.46
C VAL A 27 -16.50 22.15 15.63
N ASP A 28 -17.39 21.37 16.25
CA ASP A 28 -17.05 20.46 17.37
C ASP A 28 -16.55 19.09 16.88
N ILE A 29 -17.02 18.62 15.74
CA ILE A 29 -16.71 17.29 15.22
C ILE A 29 -16.28 17.39 13.76
N VAL A 30 -15.06 16.91 13.46
CA VAL A 30 -14.54 16.78 12.10
C VAL A 30 -14.46 15.30 11.75
N VAL A 31 -15.03 14.92 10.61
CA VAL A 31 -14.98 13.56 10.08
C VAL A 31 -14.29 13.59 8.73
N GLY A 32 -13.35 12.69 8.50
CA GLY A 32 -12.70 12.58 7.19
C GLY A 32 -11.72 11.45 7.06
N THR A 33 -11.06 11.40 5.92
CA THR A 33 -10.04 10.40 5.59
C THR A 33 -8.65 10.85 6.06
N GLN A 34 -7.62 10.09 5.68
CA GLN A 34 -6.20 10.43 5.97
C GLN A 34 -5.79 11.86 5.55
N MET A 35 -6.58 12.53 4.68
CA MET A 35 -6.34 13.93 4.31
C MET A 35 -6.34 14.89 5.52
N ILE A 36 -7.16 14.62 6.54
CA ILE A 36 -7.21 15.43 7.77
C ILE A 36 -5.92 15.26 8.58
N ALA A 37 -5.31 14.08 8.51
CA ALA A 37 -4.07 13.80 9.24
C ALA A 37 -2.85 14.53 8.66
N LYS A 38 -2.89 14.92 7.38
CA LYS A 38 -1.76 15.55 6.66
C LYS A 38 -1.89 17.08 6.66
N GLY A 39 -0.93 17.77 7.25
CA GLY A 39 -0.65 19.18 6.94
C GLY A 39 -1.38 20.26 7.74
N HIS A 40 -2.41 19.96 8.52
CA HIS A 40 -3.16 20.98 9.28
C HIS A 40 -2.97 20.81 10.79
N ASP A 41 -2.69 21.91 11.48
CA ASP A 41 -2.49 21.92 12.93
C ASP A 41 -3.79 22.31 13.65
N PHE A 42 -4.48 21.32 14.21
CA PHE A 42 -5.71 21.53 14.96
C PHE A 42 -5.39 21.74 16.46
N LYS A 43 -5.20 22.97 16.88
CA LYS A 43 -4.78 23.33 18.26
C LYS A 43 -5.78 22.91 19.37
N ARG A 44 -7.05 22.63 19.03
CA ARG A 44 -8.14 22.40 19.99
C ARG A 44 -8.67 20.96 20.01
N VAL A 45 -8.00 20.03 19.33
CA VAL A 45 -8.43 18.62 19.28
C VAL A 45 -8.09 17.93 20.59
N SER A 46 -9.11 17.54 21.34
CA SER A 46 -9.00 16.78 22.60
C SER A 46 -9.17 15.27 22.43
N LEU A 47 -9.89 14.84 21.37
CA LEU A 47 -10.15 13.44 21.07
C LEU A 47 -9.97 13.18 19.58
N VAL A 48 -9.22 12.14 19.26
CA VAL A 48 -9.13 11.58 17.91
C VAL A 48 -9.64 10.14 17.93
N VAL A 49 -10.53 9.81 17.01
CA VAL A 49 -11.07 8.45 16.86
C VAL A 49 -10.68 7.90 15.49
N VAL A 50 -9.99 6.76 15.47
CA VAL A 50 -9.66 6.03 14.25
C VAL A 50 -10.65 4.89 14.10
N LEU A 51 -11.45 4.94 13.05
CA LEU A 51 -12.41 3.90 12.71
C LEU A 51 -11.81 2.93 11.71
N ASN A 52 -12.14 1.63 11.86
CA ASN A 52 -11.78 0.58 10.91
C ASN A 52 -10.26 0.47 10.63
N ALA A 53 -9.43 0.53 11.67
CA ALA A 53 -7.98 0.35 11.56
C ALA A 53 -7.62 -1.03 10.94
N ASP A 54 -8.47 -2.03 11.12
CA ASP A 54 -8.29 -3.39 10.63
C ASP A 54 -8.24 -3.47 9.10
N ALA A 55 -8.93 -2.58 8.38
CA ALA A 55 -8.89 -2.57 6.92
C ALA A 55 -7.47 -2.32 6.38
N GLN A 56 -6.68 -1.51 7.09
CA GLN A 56 -5.28 -1.28 6.73
C GLN A 56 -4.39 -2.40 7.22
N LEU A 57 -4.61 -2.92 8.43
CA LEU A 57 -3.84 -4.01 9.02
C LEU A 57 -3.94 -5.31 8.20
N MET A 58 -5.14 -5.61 7.67
CA MET A 58 -5.42 -6.82 6.89
C MET A 58 -5.14 -6.66 5.38
N SER A 59 -4.50 -5.59 4.97
CA SER A 59 -4.07 -5.44 3.58
C SER A 59 -3.00 -6.50 3.24
N PRO A 60 -3.02 -7.09 2.03
CA PRO A 60 -1.98 -8.00 1.57
C PRO A 60 -0.63 -7.30 1.31
N ASP A 61 -0.59 -5.98 1.36
CA ASP A 61 0.62 -5.20 1.17
C ASP A 61 1.61 -5.44 2.31
N VAL A 62 2.83 -5.82 1.97
CA VAL A 62 3.93 -6.05 2.92
C VAL A 62 4.23 -4.84 3.82
N ARG A 63 3.83 -3.63 3.38
CA ARG A 63 3.98 -2.37 4.14
C ARG A 63 2.71 -1.97 4.90
N ALA A 64 1.70 -2.82 4.97
CA ALA A 64 0.42 -2.51 5.61
C ALA A 64 0.60 -2.06 7.06
N GLU A 65 1.41 -2.79 7.83
CA GLU A 65 1.66 -2.48 9.24
C GLU A 65 2.47 -1.19 9.43
N GLU A 66 3.49 -0.96 8.59
CA GLU A 66 4.24 0.31 8.58
C GLU A 66 3.32 1.52 8.30
N ARG A 67 2.46 1.38 7.30
CA ARG A 67 1.51 2.44 6.95
C ARG A 67 0.49 2.68 8.05
N LEU A 68 0.02 1.61 8.69
CA LEU A 68 -0.87 1.73 9.85
C LEU A 68 -0.18 2.46 11.00
N TYR A 69 1.03 2.01 11.40
CA TYR A 69 1.80 2.64 12.45
C TYR A 69 2.04 4.13 12.16
N ALA A 70 2.53 4.47 10.97
CA ALA A 70 2.76 5.85 10.56
C ALA A 70 1.48 6.69 10.60
N THR A 71 0.35 6.14 10.15
CA THR A 71 -0.96 6.82 10.18
C THR A 71 -1.40 7.06 11.62
N LEU A 72 -1.30 6.05 12.49
CA LEU A 72 -1.69 6.15 13.89
C LEU A 72 -0.82 7.16 14.66
N MET A 73 0.50 7.13 14.43
CA MET A 73 1.42 8.11 15.03
C MET A 73 1.15 9.54 14.55
N GLN A 74 0.85 9.71 13.26
CA GLN A 74 0.50 11.02 12.70
C GLN A 74 -0.79 11.57 13.32
N VAL A 75 -1.78 10.71 13.49
CA VAL A 75 -3.08 11.04 14.10
C VAL A 75 -2.92 11.29 15.60
N ALA A 76 -2.15 10.48 16.30
CA ALA A 76 -1.84 10.67 17.72
C ALA A 76 -1.16 12.01 18.00
N GLY A 77 -0.23 12.41 17.12
CA GLY A 77 0.42 13.72 17.19
C GLY A 77 -0.51 14.93 16.97
N ARG A 78 -1.78 14.72 16.60
CA ARG A 78 -2.81 15.78 16.49
C ARG A 78 -3.59 15.99 17.78
N ALA A 79 -3.67 14.95 18.62
CA ALA A 79 -4.34 15.06 19.92
C ALA A 79 -3.41 15.71 20.96
N GLY A 80 -3.91 16.69 21.73
CA GLY A 80 -3.22 17.17 22.92
C GLY A 80 -2.10 18.18 22.70
N ARG A 81 -2.10 18.97 21.65
CA ARG A 81 -1.11 20.06 21.41
C ARG A 81 -1.38 21.36 22.21
N ALA A 82 -2.55 21.48 22.80
CA ALA A 82 -2.87 22.57 23.70
C ALA A 82 -2.75 22.10 25.16
N GLU A 83 -3.04 22.95 26.13
CA GLU A 83 -2.90 22.73 27.58
C GLU A 83 -3.63 21.51 28.16
N ARG A 84 -4.28 20.68 27.33
CA ARG A 84 -5.03 19.48 27.73
C ARG A 84 -4.45 18.23 27.10
N ALA A 85 -4.29 17.17 27.90
CA ALA A 85 -3.91 15.85 27.41
C ALA A 85 -4.93 15.35 26.38
N GLY A 86 -4.47 15.08 25.16
CA GLY A 86 -5.31 14.51 24.11
C GLY A 86 -5.53 13.01 24.31
N ARG A 87 -6.65 12.52 23.82
CA ARG A 87 -7.00 11.10 23.82
C ARG A 87 -7.08 10.58 22.40
N VAL A 88 -6.53 9.39 22.15
CA VAL A 88 -6.69 8.66 20.89
C VAL A 88 -7.44 7.37 21.17
N MET A 89 -8.49 7.11 20.41
CA MET A 89 -9.25 5.86 20.44
C MET A 89 -9.16 5.17 19.09
N ILE A 90 -8.87 3.88 19.10
CA ILE A 90 -8.73 3.08 17.89
C ILE A 90 -9.76 1.96 17.93
N GLN A 91 -10.61 1.90 16.93
CA GLN A 91 -11.56 0.81 16.76
C GLN A 91 -10.86 -0.35 16.01
N THR A 92 -10.74 -1.49 16.67
CA THR A 92 -10.11 -2.70 16.13
C THR A 92 -10.72 -3.97 16.70
N ARG A 93 -10.72 -5.06 15.93
CA ARG A 93 -11.03 -6.43 16.38
C ARG A 93 -9.80 -7.14 16.94
N TYR A 94 -8.60 -6.58 16.75
CA TYR A 94 -7.32 -7.17 17.12
C TYR A 94 -6.55 -6.30 18.13
N PRO A 95 -7.14 -6.00 19.32
CA PRO A 95 -6.56 -5.04 20.28
C PRO A 95 -5.19 -5.47 20.83
N ASN A 96 -4.87 -6.76 20.73
CA ASN A 96 -3.60 -7.34 21.18
C ASN A 96 -2.54 -7.43 20.07
N HIS A 97 -2.83 -6.92 18.86
CA HIS A 97 -1.82 -6.91 17.79
C HIS A 97 -0.60 -6.06 18.19
N PRO A 98 0.64 -6.55 17.94
CA PRO A 98 1.87 -5.89 18.38
C PRO A 98 1.96 -4.41 17.97
N VAL A 99 1.49 -4.03 16.79
CA VAL A 99 1.48 -2.63 16.31
C VAL A 99 0.86 -1.65 17.30
N TYR A 100 -0.17 -2.06 18.03
CA TYR A 100 -0.82 -1.19 19.02
C TYR A 100 -0.02 -1.07 20.31
N ALA A 101 0.75 -2.11 20.68
CA ALA A 101 1.68 -2.05 21.80
C ALA A 101 2.85 -1.11 21.46
N ASP A 102 3.44 -1.26 20.28
CA ASP A 102 4.53 -0.40 19.79
C ASP A 102 4.08 1.07 19.69
N MET A 103 2.86 1.32 19.23
CA MET A 103 2.29 2.67 19.20
C MET A 103 2.16 3.29 20.60
N LYS A 104 1.79 2.51 21.62
CA LYS A 104 1.67 3.01 23.02
C LYS A 104 3.01 3.43 23.60
N THR A 105 4.07 2.70 23.27
CA THR A 105 5.44 3.02 23.72
C THR A 105 6.04 4.17 22.93
N GLN A 106 5.50 4.47 21.73
CA GLN A 106 6.01 5.44 20.76
C GLN A 106 7.50 5.20 20.40
N ASN A 107 7.96 3.95 20.54
CA ASN A 107 9.32 3.55 20.21
C ASN A 107 9.38 3.02 18.78
N TYR A 108 9.76 3.89 17.84
CA TYR A 108 9.88 3.52 16.44
C TYR A 108 10.99 2.47 16.19
N GLU A 109 12.09 2.55 16.91
CA GLU A 109 13.19 1.59 16.75
C GLU A 109 12.73 0.17 17.10
N GLN A 110 12.08 0.00 18.24
CA GLN A 110 11.52 -1.29 18.64
C GLN A 110 10.50 -1.83 17.64
N PHE A 111 9.61 -0.96 17.14
CA PHE A 111 8.66 -1.31 16.07
C PHE A 111 9.39 -1.80 14.82
N ALA A 112 10.39 -1.04 14.35
CA ALA A 112 11.14 -1.35 13.14
C ALA A 112 11.94 -2.66 13.27
N GLU A 113 12.60 -2.88 14.40
CA GLU A 113 13.35 -4.11 14.69
C GLU A 113 12.45 -5.34 14.67
N ARG A 114 11.30 -5.30 15.36
CA ARG A 114 10.31 -6.38 15.33
C ARG A 114 9.84 -6.68 13.92
N LEU A 115 9.45 -5.65 13.18
CA LEU A 115 8.94 -5.81 11.82
C LEU A 115 10.01 -6.35 10.87
N LEU A 116 11.27 -5.92 11.00
CA LEU A 116 12.38 -6.45 10.22
C LEU A 116 12.63 -7.94 10.54
N GLN A 117 12.58 -8.33 11.81
CA GLN A 117 12.73 -9.74 12.18
C GLN A 117 11.62 -10.61 11.58
N GLU A 118 10.36 -10.18 11.67
CA GLU A 118 9.22 -10.88 11.05
C GLU A 118 9.39 -11.03 9.53
N ARG A 119 9.91 -10.00 8.86
CA ARG A 119 10.19 -10.03 7.43
C ARG A 119 11.36 -10.93 7.06
N GLU A 120 12.40 -10.99 7.89
CA GLU A 120 13.52 -11.90 7.71
C GLU A 120 13.07 -13.35 7.81
N ASP A 121 12.30 -13.67 8.85
CA ASP A 121 11.75 -15.01 9.07
C ASP A 121 10.81 -15.44 7.92
N ALA A 122 10.01 -14.51 7.39
CA ALA A 122 9.11 -14.73 6.26
C ALA A 122 9.78 -14.62 4.89
N VAL A 123 11.07 -14.32 4.83
CA VAL A 123 11.80 -14.04 3.57
C VAL A 123 11.08 -12.99 2.70
N SER A 124 10.55 -11.96 3.35
CA SER A 124 9.87 -10.82 2.70
C SER A 124 10.83 -9.64 2.46
N PRO A 125 10.51 -8.68 1.61
CA PRO A 125 11.33 -7.48 1.45
C PRO A 125 11.60 -6.75 2.79
N PRO A 126 12.85 -6.34 3.07
CA PRO A 126 13.99 -6.19 2.15
C PRO A 126 14.91 -7.44 2.02
N PHE A 127 14.58 -8.57 2.65
CA PHE A 127 15.39 -9.80 2.65
C PHE A 127 15.22 -10.65 1.37
N CYS A 128 14.22 -10.34 0.55
CA CYS A 128 14.15 -10.75 -0.84
C CYS A 128 13.99 -9.54 -1.77
N ARG A 129 14.13 -9.76 -3.05
CA ARG A 129 13.91 -8.77 -4.11
C ARG A 129 12.77 -9.23 -4.96
N GLN A 130 11.89 -8.31 -5.30
CA GLN A 130 10.68 -8.61 -6.02
C GLN A 130 10.61 -7.84 -7.34
N ALA A 131 9.95 -8.43 -8.33
CA ALA A 131 9.53 -7.73 -9.53
C ALA A 131 8.11 -8.14 -9.88
N LEU A 132 7.30 -7.17 -10.25
CA LEU A 132 5.90 -7.33 -10.58
C LEU A 132 5.70 -7.09 -12.08
N LEU A 133 5.31 -8.13 -12.80
CA LEU A 133 4.83 -8.01 -14.17
C LEU A 133 3.33 -7.72 -14.12
N THR A 134 2.92 -6.56 -14.63
CA THR A 134 1.51 -6.23 -14.81
C THR A 134 1.15 -6.29 -16.27
N ALA A 135 -0.05 -6.78 -16.57
CA ALA A 135 -0.62 -6.80 -17.92
C ALA A 135 -2.03 -6.20 -17.91
N GLN A 136 -2.36 -5.46 -18.95
CA GLN A 136 -3.69 -4.87 -19.13
C GLN A 136 -4.20 -5.11 -20.56
N ALA A 137 -5.47 -5.53 -20.67
CA ALA A 137 -6.12 -5.83 -21.93
C ALA A 137 -7.62 -5.45 -21.89
N LYS A 138 -8.33 -5.62 -23.00
CA LYS A 138 -9.79 -5.38 -23.05
C LYS A 138 -10.58 -6.30 -22.13
N THR A 139 -10.07 -7.51 -21.87
CA THR A 139 -10.69 -8.51 -20.97
C THR A 139 -9.64 -9.12 -20.04
N LEU A 140 -10.10 -9.53 -18.86
CA LEU A 140 -9.24 -10.17 -17.86
C LEU A 140 -8.60 -11.45 -18.40
N ASP A 141 -9.36 -12.26 -19.14
CA ASP A 141 -8.85 -13.50 -19.75
C ASP A 141 -7.67 -13.25 -20.68
N ARG A 142 -7.70 -12.14 -21.44
CA ARG A 142 -6.55 -11.77 -22.32
C ARG A 142 -5.35 -11.36 -21.49
N ALA A 143 -5.53 -10.54 -20.45
CA ALA A 143 -4.46 -10.13 -19.55
C ALA A 143 -3.84 -11.34 -18.84
N LEU A 144 -4.65 -12.20 -18.24
CA LEU A 144 -4.19 -13.43 -17.58
C LEU A 144 -3.61 -14.44 -18.57
N GLY A 145 -4.17 -14.54 -19.79
CA GLY A 145 -3.62 -15.36 -20.86
C GLY A 145 -2.19 -14.96 -21.26
N PHE A 146 -1.95 -13.65 -21.38
CA PHE A 146 -0.60 -13.12 -21.58
C PHE A 146 0.33 -13.50 -20.41
N LEU A 147 -0.11 -13.26 -19.15
CA LEU A 147 0.70 -13.55 -17.98
C LEU A 147 1.03 -15.04 -17.82
N ARG A 148 0.11 -15.95 -18.17
CA ARG A 148 0.39 -17.40 -18.20
C ARG A 148 1.46 -17.75 -19.22
N ARG A 149 1.44 -17.16 -20.42
CA ARG A 149 2.51 -17.36 -21.43
C ARG A 149 3.83 -16.76 -20.96
N ALA A 150 3.78 -15.58 -20.34
CA ALA A 150 4.95 -14.96 -19.72
C ALA A 150 5.53 -15.85 -18.61
N LYS A 151 4.69 -16.48 -17.79
CA LYS A 151 5.09 -17.45 -16.77
C LYS A 151 5.82 -18.66 -17.38
N ILE A 152 5.28 -19.26 -18.43
CA ILE A 152 5.93 -20.39 -19.12
C ILE A 152 7.33 -20.00 -19.63
N LYS A 153 7.47 -18.81 -20.22
CA LYS A 153 8.79 -18.29 -20.64
C LYS A 153 9.70 -18.04 -19.44
N ALA A 154 9.15 -17.55 -18.33
CA ALA A 154 9.89 -17.33 -17.09
C ALA A 154 10.43 -18.63 -16.50
N GLU A 155 9.61 -19.67 -16.40
CA GLU A 155 9.98 -20.99 -15.87
C GLU A 155 11.09 -21.66 -16.69
N ALA A 156 11.10 -21.44 -18.01
CA ALA A 156 12.16 -21.94 -18.89
C ALA A 156 13.51 -21.21 -18.69
N LEU A 157 13.51 -20.02 -18.12
CA LEU A 157 14.69 -19.17 -17.92
C LEU A 157 15.13 -19.11 -16.46
N ALA A 158 14.26 -19.46 -15.52
CA ALA A 158 14.51 -19.29 -14.11
C ALA A 158 15.59 -20.23 -13.59
N ALA A 159 16.53 -19.68 -12.83
CA ALA A 159 17.41 -20.45 -11.97
C ALA A 159 16.65 -20.89 -10.71
N SER A 160 17.19 -21.87 -9.99
CA SER A 160 16.54 -22.49 -8.80
C SER A 160 16.22 -21.54 -7.65
N ASP A 161 16.76 -20.34 -7.65
CA ASP A 161 16.59 -19.29 -6.64
C ASP A 161 15.71 -18.11 -7.12
N VAL A 162 15.06 -18.24 -8.29
CA VAL A 162 14.03 -17.32 -8.76
C VAL A 162 12.67 -18.00 -8.64
N PHE A 163 11.83 -17.47 -7.80
CA PHE A 163 10.46 -17.96 -7.56
C PHE A 163 9.47 -17.18 -8.42
N ILE A 164 8.58 -17.91 -9.08
CA ILE A 164 7.58 -17.36 -10.00
C ILE A 164 6.21 -17.77 -9.49
N TYR A 165 5.38 -16.78 -9.15
CA TYR A 165 4.06 -17.02 -8.62
C TYR A 165 3.01 -17.25 -9.72
N GLU A 166 1.79 -17.60 -9.32
CA GLU A 166 0.68 -17.70 -10.25
C GLU A 166 0.17 -16.31 -10.66
N PRO A 167 -0.20 -16.13 -11.94
CA PRO A 167 -0.87 -14.91 -12.36
C PRO A 167 -2.23 -14.75 -11.67
N VAL A 168 -2.48 -13.55 -11.13
CA VAL A 168 -3.74 -13.22 -10.46
C VAL A 168 -4.31 -11.91 -10.99
N PRO A 169 -5.64 -11.69 -10.88
CA PRO A 169 -6.22 -10.37 -11.11
C PRO A 169 -5.63 -9.33 -10.14
N MET A 170 -5.44 -8.11 -10.58
CA MET A 170 -5.08 -7.02 -9.67
C MET A 170 -6.24 -6.63 -8.74
N PRO A 171 -5.99 -6.12 -7.52
CA PRO A 171 -7.04 -5.64 -6.61
C PRO A 171 -7.97 -4.60 -7.26
N LEU A 172 -7.41 -3.65 -8.04
CA LEU A 172 -8.17 -2.78 -8.92
C LEU A 172 -8.19 -3.40 -10.32
N MET A 173 -9.12 -4.34 -10.54
CA MET A 173 -9.20 -5.13 -11.78
C MET A 173 -9.43 -4.28 -13.02
N ARG A 174 -10.20 -3.19 -12.94
CA ARG A 174 -10.57 -2.37 -14.09
C ARG A 174 -10.07 -0.94 -13.96
N LEU A 175 -9.36 -0.46 -14.98
CA LEU A 175 -8.91 0.92 -15.10
C LEU A 175 -9.13 1.39 -16.55
N LYS A 176 -9.94 2.45 -16.76
CA LYS A 176 -10.21 3.06 -18.07
C LYS A 176 -10.56 2.02 -19.14
N ASP A 177 -11.59 1.21 -18.93
CA ASP A 177 -12.07 0.16 -19.86
C ASP A 177 -11.08 -0.96 -20.18
N ARG A 178 -10.00 -1.11 -19.38
CA ARG A 178 -9.07 -2.22 -19.46
C ARG A 178 -9.05 -3.00 -18.16
N GLU A 179 -8.96 -4.31 -18.29
CA GLU A 179 -8.84 -5.22 -17.15
C GLU A 179 -7.38 -5.61 -16.94
N ARG A 180 -7.01 -5.82 -15.69
CA ARG A 180 -5.61 -5.90 -15.25
C ARG A 180 -5.34 -7.17 -14.47
N GLY A 181 -4.21 -7.78 -14.76
CA GLY A 181 -3.64 -8.89 -13.99
C GLY A 181 -2.19 -8.62 -13.63
N GLN A 182 -1.66 -9.44 -12.73
CA GLN A 182 -0.29 -9.35 -12.25
C GLN A 182 0.34 -10.72 -12.04
N LEU A 183 1.67 -10.78 -12.13
CA LEU A 183 2.50 -11.93 -11.85
C LEU A 183 3.72 -11.44 -11.06
N LEU A 184 3.90 -12.00 -9.87
CA LEU A 184 5.04 -11.70 -9.02
C LEU A 184 6.18 -12.67 -9.29
N VAL A 185 7.40 -12.17 -9.29
CA VAL A 185 8.63 -12.97 -9.25
C VAL A 185 9.54 -12.43 -8.16
N GLU A 186 10.27 -13.32 -7.49
CA GLU A 186 11.17 -12.93 -6.42
C GLU A 186 12.45 -13.76 -6.37
N SER A 187 13.49 -13.21 -5.78
CA SER A 187 14.74 -13.88 -5.47
C SER A 187 15.41 -13.25 -4.25
N ARG A 188 16.13 -14.06 -3.48
CA ARG A 188 17.02 -13.55 -2.42
C ARG A 188 18.22 -12.77 -2.98
N SER A 189 18.57 -13.00 -4.25
CA SER A 189 19.72 -12.39 -4.91
C SER A 189 19.29 -11.31 -5.91
N ARG A 190 19.65 -10.06 -5.61
CA ARG A 190 19.44 -8.94 -6.54
C ARG A 190 20.07 -9.17 -7.91
N ALA A 191 21.31 -9.70 -7.95
CA ALA A 191 22.02 -9.92 -9.19
C ALA A 191 21.34 -10.98 -10.06
N ARG A 192 20.85 -12.07 -9.44
CA ARG A 192 20.16 -13.14 -10.15
C ARG A 192 18.78 -12.69 -10.63
N LEU A 193 18.02 -11.98 -9.81
CA LEU A 193 16.75 -11.40 -10.25
C LEU A 193 16.96 -10.48 -11.45
N HIS A 194 17.96 -9.60 -11.39
CA HIS A 194 18.25 -8.68 -12.49
C HIS A 194 18.63 -9.43 -13.79
N ALA A 195 19.54 -10.40 -13.73
CA ALA A 195 19.94 -11.19 -14.90
C ALA A 195 18.73 -11.94 -15.49
N PHE A 196 17.88 -12.52 -14.63
CA PHE A 196 16.64 -13.16 -15.04
C PHE A 196 15.69 -12.18 -15.74
N LEU A 197 15.45 -10.99 -15.15
CA LEU A 197 14.54 -9.99 -15.72
C LEU A 197 14.98 -9.49 -17.08
N VAL A 198 16.30 -9.34 -17.31
CA VAL A 198 16.86 -8.97 -18.63
C VAL A 198 16.52 -10.04 -19.66
N ALA A 199 16.80 -11.31 -19.37
CA ALA A 199 16.50 -12.40 -20.27
C ALA A 199 14.99 -12.58 -20.51
N TRP A 200 14.20 -12.47 -19.44
CA TRP A 200 12.75 -12.62 -19.50
C TRP A 200 12.07 -11.51 -20.29
N SER A 201 12.45 -10.25 -20.08
CA SER A 201 11.90 -9.11 -20.84
C SER A 201 12.22 -9.24 -22.33
N ALA A 202 13.43 -9.68 -22.69
CA ALA A 202 13.80 -9.95 -24.08
C ALA A 202 12.92 -11.05 -24.69
N ALA A 203 12.69 -12.16 -23.97
CA ALA A 203 11.84 -13.25 -24.42
C ALA A 203 10.36 -12.84 -24.57
N MET A 204 9.86 -11.92 -23.73
CA MET A 204 8.49 -11.37 -23.84
C MET A 204 8.34 -10.36 -24.97
N SER A 205 9.37 -9.62 -25.31
CA SER A 205 9.36 -8.63 -26.40
C SER A 205 9.31 -9.27 -27.78
N ALA A 206 9.55 -10.59 -27.91
CA ALA A 206 9.34 -11.32 -29.14
C ALA A 206 7.85 -11.31 -29.51
N ALA A 207 7.52 -10.82 -30.70
CA ALA A 207 6.15 -10.66 -31.18
C ALA A 207 5.37 -11.99 -31.15
N ASP A 208 4.25 -12.00 -30.46
CA ASP A 208 3.27 -13.08 -30.46
C ASP A 208 1.90 -12.49 -30.85
N PRO A 209 1.29 -12.94 -31.94
CA PRO A 209 -0.02 -12.43 -32.38
C PRO A 209 -1.11 -12.55 -31.29
N ARG A 210 -0.99 -13.51 -30.37
CA ARG A 210 -1.91 -13.71 -29.24
C ARG A 210 -1.83 -12.58 -28.20
N ASP A 211 -0.72 -11.84 -28.17
CA ASP A 211 -0.47 -10.75 -27.24
C ASP A 211 -0.92 -9.37 -27.79
N ALA A 212 -1.42 -9.33 -29.03
CA ALA A 212 -1.89 -8.13 -29.66
C ALA A 212 -2.97 -7.41 -28.80
N GLY A 213 -2.75 -6.13 -28.52
CA GLY A 213 -3.68 -5.32 -27.70
C GLY A 213 -3.58 -5.57 -26.18
N THR A 214 -2.50 -6.23 -25.72
CA THR A 214 -2.10 -6.34 -24.33
C THR A 214 -0.89 -5.46 -24.08
N ASP A 215 -1.01 -4.51 -23.16
CA ASP A 215 0.12 -3.71 -22.68
C ASP A 215 0.65 -4.34 -21.39
N TRP A 216 1.95 -4.31 -21.21
CA TRP A 216 2.58 -4.85 -20.02
C TRP A 216 3.75 -4.00 -19.54
N THR A 217 4.03 -4.08 -18.24
CA THR A 217 5.16 -3.40 -17.59
C THR A 217 5.76 -4.31 -16.52
N ILE A 218 7.07 -4.16 -16.30
CA ILE A 218 7.77 -4.77 -15.16
C ILE A 218 8.18 -3.63 -14.22
N GLU A 219 7.81 -3.75 -12.96
CA GLU A 219 8.24 -2.90 -11.86
C GLU A 219 9.16 -3.70 -10.94
N VAL A 220 10.34 -3.17 -10.66
CA VAL A 220 11.32 -3.80 -9.74
C VAL A 220 11.18 -3.15 -8.37
N ASP A 221 11.17 -3.95 -7.32
CA ASP A 221 10.91 -3.54 -5.94
C ASP A 221 9.61 -2.70 -5.85
N PRO A 222 8.45 -3.27 -6.27
CA PRO A 222 7.18 -2.55 -6.35
C PRO A 222 6.78 -1.99 -4.97
N ALA A 223 6.17 -0.81 -4.98
CA ALA A 223 5.70 -0.18 -3.76
C ALA A 223 4.40 -0.81 -3.24
N ASP A 224 3.59 -1.36 -4.14
CA ASP A 224 2.29 -2.00 -3.87
C ASP A 224 2.19 -3.30 -4.68
N ILE A 225 1.66 -4.37 -4.08
CA ILE A 225 1.45 -5.68 -4.71
C ILE A 225 -0.03 -6.07 -4.60
#